data_4bb47b97cc4872c6c80e1555a3248eac
#
_entry.id   4bb47b97cc4872c6c80e1555a3248eac
#
_cell.length_a   1.000
_cell.length_b   1.000
_cell.length_c   1.000
_cell.angle_alpha   90.00
_cell.angle_beta   90.00
_cell.angle_gamma   90.00
#
_symmetry.space_group_name_H-M   'P 1'
#
loop_
_entity.id
_entity.type
_entity.pdbx_description
1 polymer ?
#
loop_
_entity_poly.entity_id
_entity_poly.type
_entity_poly.pdbx_seq_one_letter_code
_entity_poly.pdbx_strand_id
1 'polypeptide(L)'
;MNTSGIHSLLSKLFGELVNGANDPGGGFILNSGDAGLLRSIDMLSAADASSSVHDGATVAAHAQHVRYGLSLRNRWAREGGNPFADATWDDAWKISSVTQGQWDEIRAGLKQEAGRWLETLGTPRDTSDIELAGMVGSIAHLAYHLGAIRQIQKSARGPREGTFN
;
A
#
# COMPACT_ATOMS: atom_id res chain seq x y z
N MET A 1 22.81 -3.90 14.67
CA MET A 1 21.93 -4.77 13.85
C MET A 1 22.50 -4.74 12.44
N ASN A 2 22.66 -5.89 11.79
CA ASN A 2 23.20 -5.94 10.43
C ASN A 2 22.22 -5.30 9.46
N THR A 3 22.67 -4.40 8.56
CA THR A 3 21.84 -3.72 7.55
C THR A 3 21.01 -4.70 6.71
N SER A 4 21.57 -5.84 6.35
CA SER A 4 20.89 -6.92 5.62
C SER A 4 19.66 -7.46 6.38
N GLY A 5 19.73 -7.56 7.72
CA GLY A 5 18.60 -7.98 8.55
C GLY A 5 17.45 -6.95 8.58
N ILE A 6 17.78 -5.66 8.55
CA ILE A 6 16.76 -4.58 8.50
C ILE A 6 16.01 -4.63 7.18
N HIS A 7 16.72 -4.71 6.05
CA HIS A 7 16.11 -4.78 4.72
C HIS A 7 15.18 -5.98 4.56
N SER A 8 15.62 -7.16 5.02
CA SER A 8 14.79 -8.37 5.02
C SER A 8 13.50 -8.17 5.83
N LEU A 9 13.60 -7.55 7.02
CA LEU A 9 12.44 -7.29 7.88
C LEU A 9 11.48 -6.29 7.24
N LEU A 10 11.97 -5.18 6.69
CA LEU A 10 11.14 -4.17 6.03
C LEU A 10 10.41 -4.73 4.81
N SER A 11 11.12 -5.52 3.99
CA SER A 11 10.53 -6.23 2.85
C SER A 11 9.43 -7.19 3.30
N LYS A 12 9.66 -7.96 4.37
CA LYS A 12 8.67 -8.87 4.94
C LYS A 12 7.41 -8.15 5.39
N LEU A 13 7.54 -7.08 6.18
CA LEU A 13 6.40 -6.33 6.70
C LEU A 13 5.61 -5.62 5.59
N PHE A 14 6.30 -5.02 4.62
CA PHE A 14 5.64 -4.40 3.47
C PHE A 14 4.97 -5.45 2.58
N GLY A 15 5.67 -6.56 2.31
CA GLY A 15 5.15 -7.68 1.53
C GLY A 15 3.89 -8.30 2.12
N GLU A 16 3.81 -8.39 3.45
CA GLU A 16 2.61 -8.83 4.17
C GLU A 16 1.41 -7.92 3.88
N LEU A 17 1.58 -6.60 4.00
CA LEU A 17 0.52 -5.64 3.70
C LEU A 17 0.06 -5.66 2.24
N VAL A 18 1.00 -5.89 1.31
CA VAL A 18 0.72 -5.92 -0.13
C VAL A 18 0.06 -7.22 -0.56
N ASN A 19 0.62 -8.36 -0.14
CA ASN A 19 0.30 -9.69 -0.65
C ASN A 19 -0.53 -10.54 0.32
N GLY A 20 -0.68 -10.10 1.57
CA GLY A 20 -1.42 -10.81 2.59
C GLY A 20 -0.58 -11.68 3.51
N ALA A 21 -1.23 -12.20 4.55
CA ALA A 21 -0.66 -13.10 5.55
C ALA A 21 -1.14 -14.54 5.29
N ASN A 22 -0.38 -15.29 4.49
CA ASN A 22 -0.73 -16.64 4.08
C ASN A 22 -0.22 -17.73 5.04
N ASP A 23 0.63 -17.38 6.01
CA ASP A 23 1.17 -18.32 6.99
C ASP A 23 0.09 -18.71 8.02
N PRO A 24 0.02 -20.00 8.44
CA PRO A 24 -0.95 -20.45 9.43
C PRO A 24 -0.91 -19.70 10.77
N GLY A 25 0.27 -19.16 11.12
CA GLY A 25 0.47 -18.35 12.34
C GLY A 25 0.08 -16.88 12.21
N GLY A 26 -0.42 -16.46 11.03
CA GLY A 26 -0.66 -15.05 10.73
C GLY A 26 0.61 -14.29 10.40
N GLY A 27 0.50 -12.97 10.28
CA GLY A 27 1.60 -12.06 10.06
C GLY A 27 1.98 -11.28 11.32
N PHE A 28 2.81 -10.27 11.15
CA PHE A 28 3.13 -9.29 12.18
C PHE A 28 2.11 -8.14 12.24
N ILE A 29 1.39 -7.91 11.15
CA ILE A 29 0.46 -6.78 10.97
C ILE A 29 -0.95 -7.30 10.67
N LEU A 30 -1.08 -8.33 9.82
CA LEU A 30 -2.34 -8.86 9.34
C LEU A 30 -2.65 -10.22 9.98
N ASN A 31 -3.93 -10.51 10.13
CA ASN A 31 -4.38 -11.82 10.62
C ASN A 31 -4.13 -12.93 9.59
N SER A 32 -4.01 -14.17 10.08
CA SER A 32 -3.88 -15.34 9.21
C SER A 32 -5.01 -15.40 8.16
N GLY A 33 -4.66 -15.68 6.89
CA GLY A 33 -5.60 -15.72 5.78
C GLY A 33 -6.00 -14.37 5.20
N ASP A 34 -5.43 -13.28 5.70
CA ASP A 34 -5.67 -11.96 5.12
C ASP A 34 -5.08 -11.85 3.71
N ALA A 35 -5.87 -11.35 2.77
CA ALA A 35 -5.51 -11.25 1.36
C ALA A 35 -4.52 -10.11 1.04
N GLY A 36 -4.30 -9.17 1.96
CA GLY A 36 -3.52 -7.96 1.73
C GLY A 36 -4.18 -6.96 0.78
N LEU A 37 -3.47 -5.88 0.47
CA LEU A 37 -4.02 -4.77 -0.30
C LEU A 37 -4.39 -5.17 -1.73
N LEU A 38 -3.46 -5.77 -2.48
CA LEU A 38 -3.66 -5.99 -3.92
C LEU A 38 -4.87 -6.89 -4.19
N ARG A 39 -4.98 -8.03 -3.50
CA ARG A 39 -6.14 -8.90 -3.67
C ARG A 39 -7.43 -8.29 -3.13
N SER A 40 -7.36 -7.49 -2.08
CA SER A 40 -8.54 -6.77 -1.55
C SER A 40 -9.12 -5.81 -2.60
N ILE A 41 -8.28 -5.03 -3.27
CA ILE A 41 -8.75 -4.09 -4.30
C ILE A 41 -9.10 -4.78 -5.62
N ASP A 42 -8.51 -5.94 -5.93
CA ASP A 42 -8.84 -6.72 -7.14
C ASP A 42 -10.27 -7.30 -7.09
N MET A 43 -10.83 -7.48 -5.90
CA MET A 43 -12.21 -7.94 -5.71
C MET A 43 -13.24 -6.82 -5.91
N LEU A 44 -12.83 -5.56 -6.03
CA LEU A 44 -13.73 -4.41 -6.10
C LEU A 44 -14.02 -4.01 -7.55
N SER A 45 -15.29 -3.76 -7.82
CA SER A 45 -15.74 -3.12 -9.06
C SER A 45 -15.40 -1.62 -9.09
N ALA A 46 -15.53 -0.97 -10.24
CA ALA A 46 -15.42 0.49 -10.34
C ALA A 46 -16.47 1.23 -9.48
N ALA A 47 -17.64 0.66 -9.32
CA ALA A 47 -18.69 1.20 -8.44
C ALA A 47 -18.27 1.12 -6.97
N ASP A 48 -17.72 -0.01 -6.52
CA ASP A 48 -17.17 -0.16 -5.18
C ASP A 48 -15.99 0.80 -4.94
N ALA A 49 -15.12 0.95 -5.93
CA ALA A 49 -13.98 1.86 -5.88
C ALA A 49 -14.38 3.35 -5.81
N SER A 50 -15.55 3.68 -6.35
CA SER A 50 -16.13 5.02 -6.29
C SER A 50 -16.92 5.30 -5.02
N SER A 51 -17.03 4.31 -4.11
CA SER A 51 -17.75 4.52 -2.84
C SER A 51 -16.91 5.28 -1.82
N SER A 52 -17.60 6.06 -1.00
CA SER A 52 -17.03 6.78 0.14
C SER A 52 -17.96 6.64 1.36
N VAL A 53 -17.48 7.03 2.53
CA VAL A 53 -18.30 7.14 3.75
C VAL A 53 -18.20 8.57 4.31
N HIS A 54 -19.30 9.10 4.79
CA HIS A 54 -19.39 10.45 5.39
C HIS A 54 -18.78 11.55 4.50
N ASP A 55 -19.05 11.52 3.20
CA ASP A 55 -18.51 12.46 2.21
C ASP A 55 -16.96 12.55 2.17
N GLY A 56 -16.30 11.49 2.65
CA GLY A 56 -14.85 11.37 2.64
C GLY A 56 -14.28 10.91 1.29
N ALA A 57 -12.99 10.59 1.29
CA ALA A 57 -12.30 10.10 0.11
C ALA A 57 -12.84 8.73 -0.34
N THR A 58 -12.82 8.47 -1.65
CA THR A 58 -13.22 7.18 -2.24
C THR A 58 -12.11 6.13 -2.09
N VAL A 59 -12.46 4.86 -2.27
CA VAL A 59 -11.47 3.76 -2.35
C VAL A 59 -10.46 4.03 -3.47
N ALA A 60 -10.93 4.50 -4.63
CA ALA A 60 -10.06 4.85 -5.76
C ALA A 60 -9.09 5.99 -5.43
N ALA A 61 -9.53 7.00 -4.66
CA ALA A 61 -8.68 8.08 -4.19
C ALA A 61 -7.55 7.54 -3.28
N HIS A 62 -7.89 6.68 -2.32
CA HIS A 62 -6.89 6.03 -1.46
C HIS A 62 -5.90 5.19 -2.25
N ALA A 63 -6.38 4.36 -3.20
CA ALA A 63 -5.52 3.51 -4.04
C ALA A 63 -4.58 4.35 -4.92
N GLN A 64 -5.09 5.41 -5.54
CA GLN A 64 -4.28 6.33 -6.36
C GLN A 64 -3.25 7.10 -5.51
N HIS A 65 -3.62 7.53 -4.31
CA HIS A 65 -2.70 8.20 -3.40
C HIS A 65 -1.54 7.27 -2.99
N VAL A 66 -1.82 6.03 -2.66
CA VAL A 66 -0.77 5.02 -2.36
C VAL A 66 0.11 4.77 -3.59
N ARG A 67 -0.49 4.57 -4.78
CA ARG A 67 0.25 4.41 -6.04
C ARG A 67 1.21 5.58 -6.27
N TYR A 68 0.71 6.80 -6.15
CA TYR A 68 1.51 8.00 -6.33
C TYR A 68 2.63 8.13 -5.31
N GLY A 69 2.35 7.93 -4.04
CA GLY A 69 3.35 7.95 -2.98
C GLY A 69 4.46 6.91 -3.17
N LEU A 70 4.11 5.70 -3.65
CA LEU A 70 5.09 4.67 -3.98
C LEU A 70 5.93 5.04 -5.21
N SER A 71 5.33 5.67 -6.24
CA SER A 71 6.08 6.13 -7.41
C SER A 71 7.15 7.16 -7.06
N LEU A 72 6.83 8.08 -6.14
CA LEU A 72 7.81 9.05 -5.62
C LEU A 72 8.94 8.37 -4.84
N ARG A 73 8.63 7.38 -4.01
CA ARG A 73 9.64 6.61 -3.28
C ARG A 73 10.54 5.80 -4.20
N ASN A 74 9.97 5.17 -5.22
CA ASN A 74 10.72 4.44 -6.23
C ASN A 74 11.65 5.38 -7.03
N ARG A 75 11.18 6.59 -7.35
CA ARG A 75 12.01 7.63 -7.99
C ARG A 75 13.14 8.06 -7.05
N TRP A 76 12.84 8.33 -5.79
CA TRP A 76 13.83 8.68 -4.79
C TRP A 76 14.94 7.61 -4.63
N ALA A 77 14.54 6.35 -4.51
CA ALA A 77 15.50 5.25 -4.37
C ALA A 77 16.39 5.06 -5.60
N ARG A 78 15.89 5.34 -6.80
CA ARG A 78 16.62 5.16 -8.07
C ARG A 78 17.48 6.36 -8.45
N GLU A 79 16.98 7.57 -8.24
CA GLU A 79 17.56 8.82 -8.76
C GLU A 79 18.15 9.69 -7.65
N GLY A 80 17.81 9.44 -6.38
CA GLY A 80 18.14 10.34 -5.27
C GLY A 80 17.35 11.64 -5.32
N GLY A 81 17.93 12.70 -4.75
CA GLY A 81 17.30 14.02 -4.72
C GLY A 81 16.10 14.09 -3.76
N ASN A 82 15.17 15.00 -4.05
CA ASN A 82 13.92 15.14 -3.29
C ASN A 82 12.70 15.16 -4.22
N PRO A 83 12.20 14.00 -4.66
CA PRO A 83 11.04 13.92 -5.54
C PRO A 83 9.72 14.34 -4.87
N PHE A 84 9.76 14.61 -3.57
CA PHE A 84 8.58 15.05 -2.81
C PHE A 84 8.38 16.57 -2.83
N ALA A 85 9.41 17.34 -3.25
CA ALA A 85 9.36 18.80 -3.24
C ALA A 85 8.25 19.36 -4.14
N ASP A 86 8.05 18.75 -5.33
CA ASP A 86 7.06 19.18 -6.33
C ASP A 86 5.85 18.23 -6.39
N ALA A 87 5.61 17.48 -5.30
CA ALA A 87 4.56 16.47 -5.30
C ALA A 87 3.16 17.10 -5.22
N THR A 88 2.26 16.64 -6.11
CA THR A 88 0.84 17.06 -6.17
C THR A 88 -0.04 16.10 -5.39
N TRP A 89 0.12 16.08 -4.06
CA TRP A 89 -0.58 15.13 -3.18
C TRP A 89 -2.10 15.24 -3.24
N ASP A 90 -2.62 16.44 -3.52
CA ASP A 90 -4.06 16.73 -3.50
C ASP A 90 -4.82 16.15 -4.70
N ASP A 91 -4.13 15.80 -5.80
CA ASP A 91 -4.79 15.35 -7.01
C ASP A 91 -5.51 14.00 -6.83
N ALA A 92 -4.96 13.11 -6.03
CA ALA A 92 -5.61 11.84 -5.73
C ALA A 92 -6.94 12.02 -4.98
N TRP A 93 -7.03 13.03 -4.12
CA TRP A 93 -8.22 13.29 -3.30
C TRP A 93 -9.39 13.89 -4.08
N LYS A 94 -9.15 14.35 -5.32
CA LYS A 94 -10.20 14.85 -6.24
C LYS A 94 -10.97 13.73 -6.95
N ILE A 95 -10.53 12.47 -6.79
CA ILE A 95 -11.16 11.30 -7.42
C ILE A 95 -12.43 10.93 -6.64
N SER A 96 -13.58 11.38 -7.14
CA SER A 96 -14.90 11.07 -6.58
C SER A 96 -15.57 9.85 -7.23
N SER A 97 -15.17 9.51 -8.45
CA SER A 97 -15.65 8.33 -9.19
C SER A 97 -14.65 7.89 -10.24
N VAL A 98 -14.72 6.61 -10.63
CA VAL A 98 -13.90 6.03 -11.69
C VAL A 98 -14.75 5.16 -12.62
N THR A 99 -14.40 5.14 -13.90
CA THR A 99 -14.83 4.12 -14.84
C THR A 99 -14.07 2.82 -14.62
N GLN A 100 -14.54 1.70 -15.20
CA GLN A 100 -13.83 0.42 -15.09
C GLN A 100 -12.39 0.52 -15.63
N GLY A 101 -12.18 1.17 -16.78
CA GLY A 101 -10.85 1.35 -17.35
C GLY A 101 -9.91 2.17 -16.46
N GLN A 102 -10.41 3.24 -15.84
CA GLN A 102 -9.63 4.02 -14.87
C GLN A 102 -9.29 3.22 -13.60
N TRP A 103 -10.24 2.42 -13.12
CA TRP A 103 -9.99 1.55 -11.97
C TRP A 103 -8.94 0.49 -12.27
N ASP A 104 -9.03 -0.15 -13.43
CA ASP A 104 -8.04 -1.14 -13.89
C ASP A 104 -6.63 -0.53 -14.01
N GLU A 105 -6.53 0.71 -14.51
CA GLU A 105 -5.27 1.45 -14.60
C GLU A 105 -4.69 1.78 -13.22
N ILE A 106 -5.52 2.22 -12.26
CA ILE A 106 -5.08 2.49 -10.89
C ILE A 106 -4.54 1.23 -10.23
N ARG A 107 -5.26 0.09 -10.33
CA ARG A 107 -4.85 -1.19 -9.76
C ARG A 107 -3.55 -1.71 -10.37
N ALA A 108 -3.46 -1.69 -11.70
CA ALA A 108 -2.25 -2.14 -12.41
C ALA A 108 -1.03 -1.29 -12.04
N GLY A 109 -1.18 0.03 -11.99
CA GLY A 109 -0.12 0.94 -11.58
C GLY A 109 0.28 0.77 -10.12
N LEU A 110 -0.69 0.59 -9.21
CA LEU A 110 -0.40 0.33 -7.79
C LEU A 110 0.37 -0.99 -7.62
N LYS A 111 -0.04 -2.05 -8.29
CA LYS A 111 0.67 -3.34 -8.28
C LYS A 111 2.12 -3.19 -8.76
N GLN A 112 2.32 -2.45 -9.84
CA GLN A 112 3.66 -2.20 -10.39
C GLN A 112 4.56 -1.42 -9.40
N GLU A 113 4.04 -0.32 -8.83
CA GLU A 113 4.83 0.50 -7.92
C GLU A 113 5.09 -0.23 -6.58
N ALA A 114 4.13 -1.00 -6.08
CA ALA A 114 4.31 -1.82 -4.89
C ALA A 114 5.35 -2.92 -5.10
N GLY A 115 5.36 -3.57 -6.26
CA GLY A 115 6.37 -4.58 -6.61
C GLY A 115 7.78 -4.00 -6.64
N ARG A 116 7.97 -2.85 -7.29
CA ARG A 116 9.27 -2.15 -7.33
C ARG A 116 9.75 -1.72 -5.94
N TRP A 117 8.83 -1.21 -5.11
CA TRP A 117 9.19 -0.80 -3.76
C TRP A 117 9.53 -1.98 -2.87
N LEU A 118 8.83 -3.10 -3.01
CA LEU A 118 9.13 -4.35 -2.31
C LEU A 118 10.55 -4.86 -2.63
N GLU A 119 10.94 -4.83 -3.91
CA GLU A 119 12.29 -5.17 -4.35
C GLU A 119 13.33 -4.21 -3.75
N THR A 120 13.06 -2.90 -3.79
CA THR A 120 13.92 -1.88 -3.18
C THR A 120 14.12 -2.10 -1.69
N LEU A 121 13.06 -2.40 -0.94
CA LEU A 121 13.14 -2.70 0.49
C LEU A 121 13.97 -3.95 0.77
N GLY A 122 13.86 -4.98 -0.07
CA GLY A 122 14.57 -6.25 0.09
C GLY A 122 16.04 -6.22 -0.32
N THR A 123 16.49 -5.18 -1.03
CA THR A 123 17.87 -5.07 -1.52
C THR A 123 18.78 -4.47 -0.45
N PRO A 124 19.72 -5.24 0.15
CA PRO A 124 20.62 -4.75 1.17
C PRO A 124 21.52 -3.64 0.62
N ARG A 125 21.58 -2.51 1.31
CA ARG A 125 22.48 -1.39 1.04
C ARG A 125 22.68 -0.55 2.28
N ASP A 126 23.69 0.30 2.26
CA ASP A 126 23.81 1.34 3.27
C ASP A 126 22.67 2.35 3.11
N THR A 127 22.07 2.72 4.22
CA THR A 127 20.89 3.56 4.27
C THR A 127 21.10 4.67 5.28
N SER A 128 20.83 5.90 4.91
CA SER A 128 20.78 7.03 5.83
C SER A 128 19.53 6.95 6.73
N ASP A 129 19.56 7.69 7.84
CA ASP A 129 18.42 7.74 8.78
C ASP A 129 17.14 8.22 8.10
N ILE A 130 17.23 9.17 7.17
CA ILE A 130 16.07 9.69 6.43
C ILE A 130 15.50 8.66 5.46
N GLU A 131 16.35 7.85 4.81
CA GLU A 131 15.90 6.75 3.97
C GLU A 131 15.24 5.67 4.79
N LEU A 132 15.84 5.28 5.93
CA LEU A 132 15.25 4.30 6.83
C LEU A 132 13.89 4.77 7.36
N ALA A 133 13.80 6.04 7.77
CA ALA A 133 12.52 6.64 8.17
C ALA A 133 11.48 6.60 7.04
N GLY A 134 11.89 6.88 5.80
CA GLY A 134 11.05 6.77 4.60
C GLY A 134 10.56 5.34 4.34
N MET A 135 11.42 4.34 4.54
CA MET A 135 11.08 2.92 4.41
C MET A 135 10.06 2.49 5.46
N VAL A 136 10.30 2.79 6.74
CA VAL A 136 9.36 2.51 7.84
C VAL A 136 8.04 3.26 7.62
N GLY A 137 8.13 4.55 7.25
CA GLY A 137 6.96 5.36 6.94
C GLY A 137 6.12 4.81 5.80
N SER A 138 6.72 4.14 4.81
CA SER A 138 5.98 3.51 3.71
C SER A 138 5.10 2.36 4.19
N ILE A 139 5.56 1.57 5.15
CA ILE A 139 4.81 0.46 5.76
C ILE A 139 3.63 1.00 6.55
N ALA A 140 3.87 1.98 7.42
CA ALA A 140 2.83 2.62 8.22
C ALA A 140 1.76 3.30 7.35
N HIS A 141 2.19 4.00 6.30
CA HIS A 141 1.31 4.66 5.33
C HIS A 141 0.43 3.67 4.57
N LEU A 142 1.01 2.54 4.13
CA LEU A 142 0.26 1.48 3.47
C LEU A 142 -0.77 0.85 4.41
N ALA A 143 -0.39 0.55 5.66
CA ALA A 143 -1.30 0.00 6.66
C ALA A 143 -2.47 0.96 6.96
N TYR A 144 -2.19 2.27 7.07
CA TYR A 144 -3.22 3.31 7.24
C TYR A 144 -4.24 3.29 6.09
N HIS A 145 -3.78 3.27 4.84
CA HIS A 145 -4.67 3.28 3.68
C HIS A 145 -5.41 1.97 3.48
N LEU A 146 -4.80 0.83 3.77
CA LEU A 146 -5.49 -0.46 3.77
C LEU A 146 -6.64 -0.47 4.80
N GLY A 147 -6.39 0.04 6.00
CA GLY A 147 -7.41 0.19 7.03
C GLY A 147 -8.54 1.11 6.58
N ALA A 148 -8.23 2.27 5.99
CA ALA A 148 -9.22 3.23 5.47
C ALA A 148 -10.10 2.61 4.37
N ILE A 149 -9.50 1.94 3.38
CA ILE A 149 -10.22 1.23 2.31
C ILE A 149 -11.21 0.23 2.89
N ARG A 150 -10.80 -0.53 3.90
CA ARG A 150 -11.64 -1.55 4.56
C ARG A 150 -12.78 -0.95 5.38
N GLN A 151 -12.63 0.25 5.90
CA GLN A 151 -13.75 0.95 6.56
C GLN A 151 -14.77 1.48 5.54
N ILE A 152 -14.31 1.91 4.36
CA ILE A 152 -15.20 2.37 3.28
C ILE A 152 -15.92 1.18 2.65
N GLN A 153 -15.18 0.12 2.27
CA GLN A 153 -15.73 -1.00 1.52
C GLN A 153 -15.59 -2.32 2.29
N LYS A 154 -16.71 -2.84 2.78
CA LYS A 154 -16.75 -4.03 3.62
C LYS A 154 -16.26 -5.29 2.90
N SER A 155 -16.45 -5.39 1.58
CA SER A 155 -15.98 -6.53 0.77
C SER A 155 -14.45 -6.61 0.66
N ALA A 156 -13.73 -5.51 0.94
CA ALA A 156 -12.28 -5.48 1.00
C ALA A 156 -11.69 -5.87 2.37
N ARG A 157 -12.56 -6.19 3.36
CA ARG A 157 -12.09 -6.56 4.70
C ARG A 157 -11.37 -7.90 4.69
N GLY A 158 -10.37 -8.00 5.55
CA GLY A 158 -9.70 -9.25 5.88
C GLY A 158 -10.57 -10.20 6.68
N PRO A 159 -9.98 -11.29 7.22
CA PRO A 159 -10.67 -12.22 8.11
C PRO A 159 -11.35 -11.49 9.26
N ARG A 160 -12.48 -12.06 9.73
CA ARG A 160 -13.26 -11.46 10.83
C ARG A 160 -12.39 -11.35 12.07
N GLU A 161 -12.33 -10.15 12.66
CA GLU A 161 -11.62 -9.90 13.90
C GLU A 161 -12.15 -10.81 15.03
N GLY A 162 -11.24 -11.35 15.84
CA GLY A 162 -11.58 -12.26 16.95
C GLY A 162 -11.88 -13.70 16.56
N THR A 163 -11.80 -14.08 15.27
CA THR A 163 -11.84 -15.48 14.87
C THR A 163 -10.41 -16.04 14.89
N PHE A 164 -10.04 -16.63 16.03
CA PHE A 164 -8.82 -17.44 16.13
C PHE A 164 -9.21 -18.88 15.73
N ASN A 165 -8.64 -19.38 14.63
CA ASN A 165 -8.73 -20.80 14.27
C ASN A 165 -7.62 -21.56 14.97
#